data_69c62808a2c5d6b34807f0d73b1b9907
#
_entry.id   69c62808a2c5d6b34807f0d73b1b9907
#
_cell.length_a   1.000
_cell.length_b   1.000
_cell.length_c   1.000
_cell.angle_alpha   90.00
_cell.angle_beta   90.00
_cell.angle_gamma   90.00
#
_symmetry.space_group_name_H-M   'P 1'
#
loop_
_entity.id
_entity.type
_entity.pdbx_description
1 polymer ?
#
loop_
_entity_poly.entity_id
_entity_poly.type
_entity_poly.pdbx_seq_one_letter_code
_entity_poly.pdbx_strand_id
1 'polypeptide(L)'
;MQEFLSSDLFKWVVFPLLIILARMVDVTLGTLRIIFVSRGNRFIAPVLGFFEVLVWVVVISQIMQNLNNPINYVAYALGFAIGNFLGIKAEDKLAIGHLVVRLFITEGADEIMKKIIDAGFGITSIKGKGATNEVTILFSVIKRKDLKSFLDIINESDKKIFYSLESAREAHLGIYPSTDGNIPGQRRDILRKLTDQLDKRK
;
A
#
# COMPACT_ATOMS: atom_id res chain seq x y z
N MET A 1 -40.13 17.75 -14.14
CA MET A 1 -38.65 17.49 -14.24
C MET A 1 -37.90 18.76 -14.68
N GLN A 2 -38.33 19.45 -15.71
CA GLN A 2 -37.70 20.72 -16.17
C GLN A 2 -37.77 21.85 -15.12
N GLU A 3 -38.88 22.00 -14.39
CA GLU A 3 -39.02 22.99 -13.32
C GLU A 3 -38.05 22.75 -12.14
N PHE A 4 -37.79 21.50 -11.80
CA PHE A 4 -36.80 21.16 -10.76
C PHE A 4 -35.37 21.50 -11.18
N LEU A 5 -34.98 21.21 -12.42
CA LEU A 5 -33.67 21.53 -12.98
C LEU A 5 -33.40 23.02 -13.12
N SER A 6 -34.49 23.84 -13.27
CA SER A 6 -34.41 25.30 -13.34
C SER A 6 -34.44 25.98 -11.97
N SER A 7 -34.72 25.23 -10.88
CA SER A 7 -34.83 25.78 -9.54
C SER A 7 -33.46 26.28 -9.01
N ASP A 8 -33.51 27.37 -8.24
CA ASP A 8 -32.31 27.93 -7.62
C ASP A 8 -31.63 26.91 -6.66
N LEU A 9 -32.44 26.09 -5.99
CA LEU A 9 -31.90 24.97 -5.16
C LEU A 9 -31.05 24.00 -5.97
N PHE A 10 -31.48 23.63 -7.17
CA PHE A 10 -30.67 22.74 -8.02
C PHE A 10 -29.37 23.39 -8.43
N LYS A 11 -29.38 24.64 -8.89
CA LYS A 11 -28.19 25.34 -9.40
C LYS A 11 -27.16 25.65 -8.32
N TRP A 12 -27.62 25.97 -7.10
CA TRP A 12 -26.72 26.43 -6.03
C TRP A 12 -26.32 25.34 -5.04
N VAL A 13 -27.06 24.24 -4.97
CA VAL A 13 -26.77 23.16 -3.99
C VAL A 13 -26.56 21.80 -4.67
N VAL A 14 -27.57 21.34 -5.42
CA VAL A 14 -27.58 19.99 -5.98
C VAL A 14 -26.50 19.82 -7.03
N PHE A 15 -26.37 20.76 -7.94
CA PHE A 15 -25.41 20.69 -9.04
C PHE A 15 -23.94 20.75 -8.54
N PRO A 16 -23.52 21.68 -7.65
CA PRO A 16 -22.20 21.66 -7.04
C PRO A 16 -21.90 20.35 -6.29
N LEU A 17 -22.89 19.78 -5.58
CA LEU A 17 -22.72 18.52 -4.89
C LEU A 17 -22.45 17.35 -5.86
N LEU A 18 -23.17 17.32 -6.98
CA LEU A 18 -22.93 16.33 -8.04
C LEU A 18 -21.54 16.49 -8.66
N ILE A 19 -21.05 17.71 -8.84
CA ILE A 19 -19.67 17.98 -9.28
C ILE A 19 -18.67 17.40 -8.27
N ILE A 20 -18.85 17.65 -6.98
CA ILE A 20 -17.96 17.12 -5.93
C ILE A 20 -17.92 15.59 -6.01
N LEU A 21 -19.10 14.93 -6.04
CA LEU A 21 -19.18 13.47 -6.07
C LEU A 21 -18.52 12.87 -7.33
N ALA A 22 -18.83 13.43 -8.49
CA ALA A 22 -18.25 12.95 -9.75
C ALA A 22 -16.73 13.14 -9.79
N ARG A 23 -16.24 14.31 -9.28
CA ARG A 23 -14.79 14.56 -9.17
C ARG A 23 -14.11 13.66 -8.14
N MET A 24 -14.76 13.33 -7.03
CA MET A 24 -14.23 12.35 -6.09
C MET A 24 -13.99 11.01 -6.76
N VAL A 25 -14.95 10.51 -7.54
CA VAL A 25 -14.82 9.24 -8.27
C VAL A 25 -13.70 9.32 -9.31
N ASP A 26 -13.73 10.32 -10.18
CA ASP A 26 -12.76 10.55 -11.24
C ASP A 26 -11.32 10.60 -10.69
N VAL A 27 -11.07 11.45 -9.69
CA VAL A 27 -9.75 11.66 -9.12
C VAL A 27 -9.27 10.43 -8.31
N THR A 28 -10.19 9.73 -7.65
CA THR A 28 -9.85 8.46 -6.97
C THR A 28 -9.39 7.42 -7.98
N LEU A 29 -10.07 7.28 -9.13
CA LEU A 29 -9.65 6.39 -10.21
C LEU A 29 -8.28 6.80 -10.77
N GLY A 30 -8.05 8.10 -10.99
CA GLY A 30 -6.77 8.63 -11.45
C GLY A 30 -5.62 8.37 -10.49
N THR A 31 -5.85 8.56 -9.20
CA THR A 31 -4.87 8.28 -8.15
C THR A 31 -4.50 6.79 -8.14
N LEU A 32 -5.49 5.90 -8.15
CA LEU A 32 -5.26 4.47 -8.23
C LEU A 32 -4.53 4.06 -9.53
N ARG A 33 -4.92 4.65 -10.67
CA ARG A 33 -4.25 4.40 -11.94
C ARG A 33 -2.76 4.72 -11.88
N ILE A 34 -2.38 5.87 -11.35
CA ILE A 34 -0.97 6.26 -11.21
C ILE A 34 -0.21 5.23 -10.36
N ILE A 35 -0.81 4.75 -9.27
CA ILE A 35 -0.22 3.73 -8.41
C ILE A 35 -0.04 2.41 -9.16
N PHE A 36 -1.03 1.95 -9.94
CA PHE A 36 -0.92 0.73 -10.74
C PHE A 36 0.09 0.87 -11.90
N VAL A 37 0.22 2.07 -12.49
CA VAL A 37 1.26 2.37 -13.49
C VAL A 37 2.65 2.24 -12.86
N SER A 38 2.87 2.83 -11.70
CA SER A 38 4.18 2.77 -11.01
C SER A 38 4.58 1.34 -10.63
N ARG A 39 3.59 0.47 -10.42
CA ARG A 39 3.77 -0.97 -10.15
C ARG A 39 3.90 -1.82 -11.41
N GLY A 40 3.83 -1.22 -12.61
CA GLY A 40 3.94 -1.91 -13.88
C GLY A 40 2.74 -2.79 -14.27
N ASN A 41 1.56 -2.54 -13.69
CA ASN A 41 0.36 -3.31 -14.00
C ASN A 41 -0.24 -2.87 -15.34
N ARG A 42 -0.03 -3.70 -16.38
CA ARG A 42 -0.39 -3.41 -17.78
C ARG A 42 -1.89 -3.50 -18.07
N PHE A 43 -2.65 -4.18 -17.24
CA PHE A 43 -4.07 -4.45 -17.51
C PHE A 43 -4.97 -3.52 -16.68
N ILE A 44 -4.73 -3.37 -15.39
CA ILE A 44 -5.59 -2.57 -14.51
C ILE A 44 -5.44 -1.08 -14.81
N ALA A 45 -4.22 -0.61 -15.04
CA ALA A 45 -3.97 0.81 -15.26
C ALA A 45 -4.73 1.40 -16.48
N PRO A 46 -4.73 0.77 -17.68
CA PRO A 46 -5.52 1.25 -18.81
C PRO A 46 -7.03 1.23 -18.57
N VAL A 47 -7.54 0.20 -17.88
CA VAL A 47 -8.98 0.11 -17.56
C VAL A 47 -9.40 1.24 -16.64
N LEU A 48 -8.63 1.52 -15.59
CA LEU A 48 -8.88 2.67 -14.70
C LEU A 48 -8.82 4.00 -15.47
N GLY A 49 -7.83 4.14 -16.37
CA GLY A 49 -7.69 5.33 -17.20
C GLY A 49 -8.88 5.56 -18.13
N PHE A 50 -9.44 4.51 -18.70
CA PHE A 50 -10.64 4.61 -19.53
C PHE A 50 -11.82 5.19 -18.73
N PHE A 51 -12.11 4.65 -17.55
CA PHE A 51 -13.21 5.14 -16.72
C PHE A 51 -12.95 6.54 -16.15
N GLU A 52 -11.71 6.85 -15.76
CA GLU A 52 -11.29 8.17 -15.31
C GLU A 52 -11.61 9.23 -16.40
N VAL A 53 -11.12 9.02 -17.62
CA VAL A 53 -11.32 9.96 -18.71
C VAL A 53 -12.80 10.10 -19.08
N LEU A 54 -13.54 9.00 -19.06
CA LEU A 54 -14.99 9.03 -19.35
C LEU A 54 -15.75 9.89 -18.34
N VAL A 55 -15.51 9.70 -17.05
CA VAL A 55 -16.13 10.52 -15.99
C VAL A 55 -15.68 11.98 -16.12
N TRP A 56 -14.39 12.21 -16.36
CA TRP A 56 -13.83 13.56 -16.50
C TRP A 56 -14.49 14.34 -17.65
N VAL A 57 -14.63 13.73 -18.83
CA VAL A 57 -15.26 14.37 -20.00
C VAL A 57 -16.70 14.77 -19.70
N VAL A 58 -17.46 13.93 -19.01
CA VAL A 58 -18.84 14.24 -18.62
C VAL A 58 -18.86 15.43 -17.65
N VAL A 59 -18.02 15.42 -16.63
CA VAL A 59 -17.98 16.50 -15.63
C VAL A 59 -17.56 17.82 -16.24
N ILE A 60 -16.49 17.84 -17.05
CA ILE A 60 -16.00 19.09 -17.65
C ILE A 60 -17.04 19.67 -18.64
N SER A 61 -17.72 18.81 -19.39
CA SER A 61 -18.80 19.23 -20.29
C SER A 61 -19.93 19.96 -19.55
N GLN A 62 -20.34 19.47 -18.39
CA GLN A 62 -21.35 20.07 -17.54
C GLN A 62 -20.91 21.42 -16.93
N ILE A 63 -19.65 21.49 -16.50
CA ILE A 63 -19.07 22.71 -15.93
C ILE A 63 -19.00 23.80 -17.00
N MET A 64 -18.56 23.47 -18.22
CA MET A 64 -18.45 24.41 -19.33
C MET A 64 -19.81 25.05 -19.72
N GLN A 65 -20.90 24.34 -19.50
CA GLN A 65 -22.27 24.86 -19.72
C GLN A 65 -22.77 25.76 -18.59
N ASN A 66 -22.11 25.72 -17.40
CA ASN A 66 -22.54 26.44 -16.19
C ASN A 66 -21.41 27.29 -15.58
N LEU A 67 -20.61 27.93 -16.41
CA LEU A 67 -19.44 28.75 -16.02
C LEU A 67 -19.79 29.99 -15.16
N ASN A 68 -21.02 30.45 -15.21
CA ASN A 68 -21.44 31.69 -14.52
C ASN A 68 -21.56 31.52 -12.98
N ASN A 69 -21.51 30.31 -12.46
CA ASN A 69 -21.63 30.07 -11.03
C ASN A 69 -20.28 29.76 -10.40
N PRO A 70 -19.65 30.68 -9.62
CA PRO A 70 -18.35 30.50 -9.01
C PRO A 70 -18.29 29.35 -8.00
N ILE A 71 -19.44 28.92 -7.43
CA ILE A 71 -19.52 27.77 -6.52
C ILE A 71 -19.10 26.48 -7.24
N ASN A 72 -19.35 26.35 -8.54
CA ASN A 72 -18.97 25.17 -9.31
C ASN A 72 -17.44 24.98 -9.36
N TYR A 73 -16.67 26.06 -9.38
CA TYR A 73 -15.19 25.97 -9.34
C TYR A 73 -14.69 25.50 -7.97
N VAL A 74 -15.31 26.02 -6.90
CA VAL A 74 -14.97 25.58 -5.53
C VAL A 74 -15.37 24.12 -5.34
N ALA A 75 -16.55 23.72 -5.80
CA ALA A 75 -17.01 22.33 -5.77
C ALA A 75 -16.05 21.39 -6.52
N TYR A 76 -15.60 21.81 -7.69
CA TYR A 76 -14.62 21.05 -8.49
C TYR A 76 -13.28 20.87 -7.73
N ALA A 77 -12.76 21.94 -7.14
CA ALA A 77 -11.51 21.90 -6.37
C ALA A 77 -11.64 21.02 -5.09
N LEU A 78 -12.77 21.14 -4.39
CA LEU A 78 -13.05 20.31 -3.22
C LEU A 78 -13.16 18.83 -3.59
N GLY A 79 -13.89 18.51 -4.65
CA GLY A 79 -14.01 17.14 -5.16
C GLY A 79 -12.65 16.54 -5.54
N PHE A 80 -11.76 17.33 -6.13
CA PHE A 80 -10.40 16.94 -6.44
C PHE A 80 -9.59 16.61 -5.16
N ALA A 81 -9.62 17.50 -4.17
CA ALA A 81 -8.88 17.31 -2.92
C ALA A 81 -9.36 16.06 -2.17
N ILE A 82 -10.67 15.89 -2.03
CA ILE A 82 -11.27 14.72 -1.38
C ILE A 82 -10.97 13.44 -2.18
N GLY A 83 -11.06 13.49 -3.50
CA GLY A 83 -10.76 12.36 -4.38
C GLY A 83 -9.33 11.85 -4.24
N ASN A 84 -8.33 12.75 -4.15
CA ASN A 84 -6.95 12.39 -3.86
C ASN A 84 -6.81 11.69 -2.50
N PHE A 85 -7.42 12.26 -1.45
CA PHE A 85 -7.40 11.65 -0.13
C PHE A 85 -8.01 10.24 -0.12
N LEU A 86 -9.16 10.07 -0.77
CA LEU A 86 -9.82 8.78 -0.89
C LEU A 86 -8.99 7.78 -1.72
N GLY A 87 -8.35 8.25 -2.78
CA GLY A 87 -7.47 7.42 -3.62
C GLY A 87 -6.27 6.87 -2.84
N ILE A 88 -5.60 7.71 -2.05
CA ILE A 88 -4.49 7.30 -1.17
C ILE A 88 -4.99 6.31 -0.11
N LYS A 89 -6.12 6.61 0.54
CA LYS A 89 -6.71 5.73 1.55
C LYS A 89 -7.15 4.37 0.97
N ALA A 90 -7.65 4.36 -0.26
CA ALA A 90 -8.00 3.13 -0.96
C ALA A 90 -6.75 2.29 -1.28
N GLU A 91 -5.64 2.92 -1.69
CA GLU A 91 -4.35 2.27 -1.92
C GLU A 91 -3.80 1.63 -0.63
N ASP A 92 -3.83 2.36 0.47
CA ASP A 92 -3.40 1.84 1.78
C ASP A 92 -4.23 0.62 2.20
N LYS A 93 -5.55 0.65 1.96
CA LYS A 93 -6.46 -0.46 2.28
C LYS A 93 -6.23 -1.68 1.37
N LEU A 94 -5.94 -1.45 0.11
CA LEU A 94 -5.61 -2.53 -0.84
C LEU A 94 -4.30 -3.23 -0.45
N ALA A 95 -3.37 -2.52 0.21
CA ALA A 95 -2.08 -3.03 0.71
C ALA A 95 -1.37 -3.95 -0.29
N ILE A 96 -1.43 -3.60 -1.60
CA ILE A 96 -0.88 -4.39 -2.69
C ILE A 96 0.64 -4.23 -2.74
N GLY A 97 1.36 -5.33 -3.07
CA GLY A 97 2.80 -5.35 -3.30
C GLY A 97 3.60 -5.90 -2.14
N HIS A 98 4.91 -5.73 -2.23
CA HIS A 98 5.88 -6.24 -1.28
C HIS A 98 6.68 -5.08 -0.66
N LEU A 99 7.10 -5.27 0.57
CA LEU A 99 7.97 -4.36 1.30
C LEU A 99 9.26 -5.08 1.66
N VAL A 100 10.36 -4.38 1.50
CA VAL A 100 11.64 -4.77 2.10
C VAL A 100 11.71 -4.09 3.46
N VAL A 101 11.76 -4.90 4.51
CA VAL A 101 11.95 -4.43 5.89
C VAL A 101 13.41 -4.64 6.26
N ARG A 102 14.07 -3.59 6.71
CA ARG A 102 15.42 -3.64 7.25
C ARG A 102 15.37 -3.30 8.73
N LEU A 103 15.82 -4.19 9.57
CA LEU A 103 15.94 -3.98 11.01
C LEU A 103 17.41 -3.81 11.36
N PHE A 104 17.74 -2.82 12.17
CA PHE A 104 19.10 -2.56 12.64
C PHE A 104 19.14 -2.85 14.13
N ILE A 105 19.84 -3.93 14.50
CA ILE A 105 19.82 -4.47 15.84
C ILE A 105 21.24 -4.54 16.37
N THR A 106 21.49 -3.92 17.52
CA THR A 106 22.80 -3.95 18.20
C THR A 106 22.94 -5.16 19.12
N GLU A 107 21.83 -5.59 19.75
CA GLU A 107 21.85 -6.70 20.71
C GLU A 107 20.61 -7.58 20.57
N GLY A 108 20.76 -8.91 20.69
CA GLY A 108 19.65 -9.86 20.67
C GLY A 108 19.04 -10.11 19.29
N ALA A 109 19.82 -9.93 18.23
CA ALA A 109 19.36 -10.14 16.86
C ALA A 109 18.89 -11.58 16.60
N ASP A 110 19.53 -12.59 17.23
CA ASP A 110 19.19 -14.00 17.03
C ASP A 110 17.81 -14.35 17.61
N GLU A 111 17.44 -13.75 18.74
CA GLU A 111 16.11 -13.94 19.34
C GLU A 111 15.01 -13.39 18.43
N ILE A 112 15.20 -12.17 17.93
CA ILE A 112 14.25 -11.52 17.04
C ILE A 112 14.16 -12.27 15.71
N MET A 113 15.29 -12.68 15.16
CA MET A 113 15.35 -13.48 13.95
C MET A 113 14.56 -14.79 14.12
N LYS A 114 14.71 -15.47 15.26
CA LYS A 114 13.96 -16.69 15.57
C LYS A 114 12.46 -16.45 15.62
N LYS A 115 11.98 -15.42 16.32
CA LYS A 115 10.56 -15.06 16.37
C LYS A 115 9.98 -14.79 14.98
N ILE A 116 10.73 -14.08 14.12
CA ILE A 116 10.32 -13.78 12.74
C ILE A 116 10.25 -15.07 11.90
N ILE A 117 11.21 -15.97 12.04
CA ILE A 117 11.23 -17.27 11.34
C ILE A 117 10.05 -18.15 11.81
N ASP A 118 9.82 -18.22 13.12
CA ASP A 118 8.72 -19.00 13.72
C ASP A 118 7.35 -18.49 13.25
N ALA A 119 7.22 -17.18 13.06
CA ALA A 119 6.04 -16.57 12.46
C ALA A 119 5.91 -16.80 10.95
N GLY A 120 6.92 -17.40 10.33
CA GLY A 120 6.87 -17.82 8.93
C GLY A 120 7.40 -16.83 7.93
N PHE A 121 8.08 -15.80 8.35
CA PHE A 121 8.72 -14.86 7.43
C PHE A 121 10.12 -15.31 7.05
N GLY A 122 10.49 -15.07 5.78
CA GLY A 122 11.86 -15.23 5.32
C GLY A 122 12.72 -14.07 5.82
N ILE A 123 13.94 -14.37 6.30
CA ILE A 123 14.84 -13.36 6.82
C ILE A 123 16.29 -13.68 6.46
N THR A 124 17.07 -12.66 6.22
CA THR A 124 18.50 -12.73 5.97
C THR A 124 19.22 -11.80 6.93
N SER A 125 20.28 -12.25 7.58
CA SER A 125 21.09 -11.45 8.49
C SER A 125 22.44 -11.09 7.88
N ILE A 126 22.88 -9.84 8.10
CA ILE A 126 24.20 -9.35 7.71
C ILE A 126 24.79 -8.62 8.92
N LYS A 127 25.99 -9.01 9.32
CA LYS A 127 26.74 -8.27 10.35
C LYS A 127 27.43 -7.07 9.71
N GLY A 128 27.33 -5.92 10.34
CA GLY A 128 27.92 -4.68 9.89
C GLY A 128 28.49 -3.85 11.03
N LYS A 129 29.24 -2.82 10.69
CA LYS A 129 29.79 -1.87 11.65
C LYS A 129 28.97 -0.58 11.59
N GLY A 130 28.29 -0.25 12.68
CA GLY A 130 27.61 1.02 12.84
C GLY A 130 28.59 2.14 13.25
N ALA A 131 28.05 3.36 13.40
CA ALA A 131 28.88 4.50 13.81
C ALA A 131 29.46 4.36 15.23
N THR A 132 28.71 3.73 16.12
CA THR A 132 29.11 3.56 17.54
C THR A 132 29.39 2.13 17.91
N ASN A 133 28.62 1.17 17.39
CA ASN A 133 28.69 -0.24 17.75
C ASN A 133 28.57 -1.17 16.53
N GLU A 134 28.88 -2.44 16.71
CA GLU A 134 28.52 -3.46 15.74
C GLU A 134 26.98 -3.55 15.64
N VAL A 135 26.49 -3.80 14.44
CA VAL A 135 25.07 -3.89 14.16
C VAL A 135 24.77 -5.11 13.30
N THR A 136 23.74 -5.85 13.65
CA THR A 136 23.20 -6.89 12.79
C THR A 136 22.02 -6.32 12.02
N ILE A 137 22.08 -6.36 10.70
CA ILE A 137 21.02 -5.91 9.81
C ILE A 137 20.23 -7.14 9.39
N LEU A 138 18.95 -7.16 9.70
CA LEU A 138 18.04 -8.21 9.27
C LEU A 138 17.19 -7.71 8.11
N PHE A 139 17.22 -8.44 7.00
CA PHE A 139 16.42 -8.15 5.80
C PHE A 139 15.27 -9.15 5.68
N SER A 140 14.07 -8.65 5.54
CA SER A 140 12.89 -9.46 5.24
C SER A 140 12.10 -8.83 4.10
N VAL A 141 11.62 -9.66 3.15
CA VAL A 141 10.69 -9.23 2.11
C VAL A 141 9.34 -9.80 2.47
N ILE A 142 8.39 -8.92 2.75
CA ILE A 142 7.05 -9.28 3.21
C ILE A 142 5.97 -8.75 2.27
N LYS A 143 4.78 -9.34 2.28
CA LYS A 143 3.62 -8.73 1.64
C LYS A 143 3.19 -7.51 2.45
N ARG A 144 2.84 -6.41 1.78
CA ARG A 144 2.41 -5.18 2.47
C ARG A 144 1.26 -5.40 3.46
N LYS A 145 0.35 -6.31 3.15
CA LYS A 145 -0.77 -6.69 4.03
C LYS A 145 -0.32 -7.30 5.36
N ASP A 146 0.86 -7.94 5.40
CA ASP A 146 1.38 -8.63 6.57
C ASP A 146 2.27 -7.73 7.44
N LEU A 147 2.45 -6.43 7.03
CA LEU A 147 3.32 -5.48 7.73
C LEU A 147 2.93 -5.31 9.20
N LYS A 148 1.64 -5.20 9.50
CA LYS A 148 1.18 -5.02 10.87
C LYS A 148 1.61 -6.19 11.75
N SER A 149 1.34 -7.43 11.34
CA SER A 149 1.73 -8.64 12.07
C SER A 149 3.24 -8.76 12.22
N PHE A 150 4.00 -8.33 11.21
CA PHE A 150 5.46 -8.32 11.28
C PHE A 150 5.97 -7.29 12.30
N LEU A 151 5.40 -6.08 12.33
CA LEU A 151 5.78 -5.04 13.30
C LEU A 151 5.34 -5.39 14.72
N ASP A 152 4.22 -6.08 14.90
CA ASP A 152 3.77 -6.55 16.22
C ASP A 152 4.81 -7.48 16.86
N ILE A 153 5.42 -8.40 16.07
CA ILE A 153 6.51 -9.29 16.53
C ILE A 153 7.73 -8.49 17.02
N ILE A 154 8.04 -7.39 16.33
CA ILE A 154 9.19 -6.53 16.68
C ILE A 154 8.87 -5.72 17.95
N ASN A 155 7.65 -5.20 18.05
CA ASN A 155 7.21 -4.38 19.19
C ASN A 155 7.06 -5.18 20.48
N GLU A 156 6.79 -6.50 20.40
CA GLU A 156 6.81 -7.42 21.55
C GLU A 156 8.21 -7.64 22.14
N SER A 157 9.26 -7.25 21.42
CA SER A 157 10.59 -7.16 22.00
C SER A 157 10.72 -5.80 22.67
N ASP A 158 10.97 -5.73 23.97
CA ASP A 158 11.15 -4.50 24.79
C ASP A 158 12.30 -3.58 24.30
N LYS A 159 12.85 -3.82 23.13
CA LYS A 159 14.00 -3.12 22.57
C LYS A 159 13.56 -2.10 21.53
N LYS A 160 14.07 -0.88 21.63
CA LYS A 160 13.92 0.15 20.59
C LYS A 160 14.74 -0.25 19.36
N ILE A 161 14.08 -0.86 18.38
CA ILE A 161 14.70 -1.30 17.14
C ILE A 161 14.46 -0.26 16.07
N PHE A 162 15.55 0.23 15.47
CA PHE A 162 15.44 1.07 14.28
C PHE A 162 15.13 0.19 13.07
N TYR A 163 14.09 0.55 12.32
CA TYR A 163 13.75 -0.13 11.08
C TYR A 163 13.45 0.85 9.96
N SER A 164 13.67 0.41 8.72
CA SER A 164 13.28 1.13 7.52
C SER A 164 12.45 0.24 6.61
N LEU A 165 11.47 0.86 5.94
CA LEU A 165 10.58 0.21 5.00
C LEU A 165 10.83 0.76 3.60
N GLU A 166 10.94 -0.13 2.62
CA GLU A 166 11.08 0.22 1.22
C GLU A 166 10.11 -0.60 0.37
N SER A 167 9.43 0.03 -0.59
CA SER A 167 8.54 -0.67 -1.50
C SER A 167 9.35 -1.45 -2.53
N ALA A 168 9.18 -2.77 -2.57
CA ALA A 168 9.73 -3.59 -3.64
C ALA A 168 8.80 -3.56 -4.85
N ARG A 169 9.36 -3.26 -6.03
CA ARG A 169 8.61 -3.26 -7.28
C ARG A 169 8.13 -4.66 -7.64
N GLU A 170 8.98 -5.65 -7.42
CA GLU A 170 8.73 -7.06 -7.70
C GLU A 170 9.54 -7.95 -6.75
N ALA A 171 8.96 -9.06 -6.31
CA ALA A 171 9.64 -10.07 -5.52
C ALA A 171 9.18 -11.47 -5.94
N HIS A 172 10.13 -12.32 -6.30
CA HIS A 172 9.91 -13.71 -6.70
C HIS A 172 10.49 -14.68 -5.65
N LEU A 173 9.81 -15.82 -5.45
CA LEU A 173 10.27 -16.93 -4.61
C LEU A 173 10.56 -16.55 -3.14
N GLY A 174 9.83 -15.56 -2.59
CA GLY A 174 9.92 -15.20 -1.18
C GLY A 174 9.26 -16.22 -0.25
N ILE A 175 9.75 -16.30 1.00
CA ILE A 175 9.14 -17.08 2.07
C ILE A 175 8.14 -16.16 2.79
N TYR A 176 6.85 -16.52 2.77
CA TYR A 176 5.77 -15.75 3.38
C TYR A 176 4.95 -16.62 4.32
N PRO A 177 4.30 -16.06 5.35
CA PRO A 177 3.33 -16.77 6.16
C PRO A 177 2.23 -17.37 5.28
N SER A 178 1.88 -18.64 5.48
CA SER A 178 0.74 -19.23 4.80
C SER A 178 -0.55 -18.78 5.48
N THR A 179 -1.52 -18.32 4.70
CA THR A 179 -2.85 -17.90 5.18
C THR A 179 -3.69 -19.11 5.66
N ASP A 180 -3.34 -20.29 5.18
CA ASP A 180 -4.01 -21.55 5.51
C ASP A 180 -3.08 -22.42 6.34
N GLY A 181 -3.02 -22.38 7.61
CA GLY A 181 -2.26 -23.22 8.54
C GLY A 181 -1.46 -24.45 8.03
N ASN A 182 -1.43 -24.67 6.75
CA ASN A 182 -0.79 -25.75 6.04
C ASN A 182 0.55 -25.27 5.47
N ILE A 183 1.64 -25.59 6.15
CA ILE A 183 2.99 -25.35 5.64
C ILE A 183 3.19 -26.30 4.44
N PRO A 184 3.34 -25.78 3.19
CA PRO A 184 3.61 -26.65 2.06
C PRO A 184 4.86 -27.51 2.35
N GLY A 185 4.85 -28.79 1.92
CA GLY A 185 5.91 -29.75 2.19
C GLY A 185 7.33 -29.25 1.89
N GLN A 186 7.47 -28.39 0.90
CA GLN A 186 8.70 -27.72 0.51
C GLN A 186 9.34 -26.86 1.65
N ARG A 187 8.52 -26.34 2.56
CA ARG A 187 8.98 -25.52 3.69
C ARG A 187 9.56 -26.37 4.82
N ARG A 188 8.98 -27.54 5.07
CA ARG A 188 9.53 -28.52 6.03
C ARG A 188 10.92 -28.99 5.59
N ASP A 189 11.12 -29.20 4.30
CA ASP A 189 12.41 -29.65 3.76
C ASP A 189 13.48 -28.56 3.82
N ILE A 190 13.11 -27.29 3.59
CA ILE A 190 14.05 -26.16 3.70
C ILE A 190 14.44 -25.93 5.17
N LEU A 191 13.48 -25.90 6.08
CA LEU A 191 13.75 -25.74 7.52
C LEU A 191 14.58 -26.91 8.06
N ARG A 192 14.29 -28.15 7.66
CA ARG A 192 15.05 -29.33 8.03
C ARG A 192 16.49 -29.26 7.53
N LYS A 193 16.70 -28.85 6.27
CA LYS A 193 18.04 -28.67 5.71
C LYS A 193 18.82 -27.55 6.41
N LEU A 194 18.17 -26.47 6.82
CA LEU A 194 18.81 -25.38 7.57
C LEU A 194 19.18 -25.83 8.99
N THR A 195 18.30 -26.57 9.66
CA THR A 195 18.56 -27.12 11.00
C THR A 195 19.73 -28.11 10.97
N ASP A 196 19.76 -29.03 9.98
CA ASP A 196 20.86 -30.00 9.77
C ASP A 196 22.20 -29.33 9.44
N GLN A 197 22.17 -28.14 8.79
CA GLN A 197 23.40 -27.39 8.52
C GLN A 197 23.92 -26.65 9.77
N LEU A 198 23.06 -26.21 10.65
CA LEU A 198 23.42 -25.54 11.89
C LEU A 198 24.00 -26.55 12.92
N ASP A 199 23.48 -27.78 12.96
CA ASP A 199 23.99 -28.85 13.84
C ASP A 199 25.35 -29.41 13.40
N LYS A 200 25.65 -29.38 12.10
CA LYS A 200 26.96 -29.79 11.56
C LYS A 200 28.08 -28.78 11.78
N ARG A 201 27.78 -27.58 12.28
CA ARG A 201 28.77 -26.53 12.56
C ARG A 201 29.11 -26.39 14.06
N LYS A 202 28.50 -27.22 14.89
CA LYS A 202 28.91 -27.45 16.29
C LYS A 202 29.85 -28.64 16.38
#